data_b5a4fe399761aad8e43ef690dea99920
#
_entry.id   b5a4fe399761aad8e43ef690dea99920
#
_cell.length_a   1.000
_cell.length_b   1.000
_cell.length_c   1.000
_cell.angle_alpha   90.00
_cell.angle_beta   90.00
_cell.angle_gamma   90.00
#
_symmetry.space_group_name_H-M   'P 1'
#
loop_
_entity.id
_entity.type
_entity.pdbx_description
1 polymer ?
#
loop_
_entity_poly.entity_id
_entity_poly.type
_entity_poly.pdbx_seq_one_letter_code
_entity_poly.pdbx_strand_id
1 'polypeptide(L)'
;MKRSELNEIMRTALARIKEFNFALPPFVTWTMDEWKMKTHEYDEIKDNMLGWDITDFGSGDYHKKGLLMITLRNGNMANPEKYTKTYAEKLLISEEGQVTPYHFHWKKQEDIINRGGGVLVMRLYNSGPNGEMLDTPVTVHKDGRAYQVAAGERVEAYPGES
;
A
#
# COMPACT_ATOMS: atom_id res chain seq x y z
N MET A 1 -9.06 -9.98 -12.82
CA MET A 1 -7.94 -9.66 -13.76
C MET A 1 -7.37 -10.92 -14.40
N LYS A 2 -6.94 -10.84 -15.68
CA LYS A 2 -6.23 -11.93 -16.36
C LYS A 2 -4.74 -11.93 -16.02
N ARG A 3 -4.07 -13.09 -16.14
CA ARG A 3 -2.62 -13.18 -15.87
C ARG A 3 -1.78 -12.25 -16.78
N SER A 4 -2.18 -12.10 -18.04
CA SER A 4 -1.51 -11.18 -18.97
C SER A 4 -1.60 -9.72 -18.51
N GLU A 5 -2.73 -9.30 -17.99
CA GLU A 5 -2.96 -7.98 -17.41
C GLU A 5 -2.11 -7.75 -16.17
N LEU A 6 -2.09 -8.73 -15.25
CA LEU A 6 -1.21 -8.67 -14.06
C LEU A 6 0.27 -8.53 -14.46
N ASN A 7 0.73 -9.28 -15.45
CA ASN A 7 2.12 -9.17 -15.93
C ASN A 7 2.43 -7.80 -16.53
N GLU A 8 1.46 -7.18 -17.21
CA GLU A 8 1.62 -5.82 -17.76
C GLU A 8 1.72 -4.78 -16.65
N ILE A 9 0.81 -4.84 -15.67
CA ILE A 9 0.81 -3.97 -14.49
C ILE A 9 2.15 -4.08 -13.75
N MET A 10 2.62 -5.30 -13.48
CA MET A 10 3.91 -5.52 -12.81
C MET A 10 5.10 -4.96 -13.60
N ARG A 11 5.11 -5.13 -14.93
CA ARG A 11 6.18 -4.61 -15.79
C ARG A 11 6.23 -3.08 -15.77
N THR A 12 5.06 -2.44 -15.88
CA THR A 12 4.92 -0.99 -15.80
C THR A 12 5.37 -0.47 -14.43
N ALA A 13 4.96 -1.14 -13.37
CA ALA A 13 5.37 -0.78 -12.01
C ALA A 13 6.89 -0.87 -11.81
N LEU A 14 7.53 -1.95 -12.28
CA LEU A 14 8.99 -2.10 -12.20
C LEU A 14 9.74 -1.00 -12.96
N ALA A 15 9.23 -0.57 -14.12
CA ALA A 15 9.81 0.54 -14.87
C ALA A 15 9.72 1.85 -14.06
N ARG A 16 8.57 2.13 -13.46
CA ARG A 16 8.37 3.29 -12.59
C ARG A 16 9.28 3.28 -11.36
N ILE A 17 9.36 2.14 -10.68
CA ILE A 17 10.22 1.97 -9.50
C ILE A 17 11.69 2.28 -9.86
N LYS A 18 12.13 1.84 -11.04
CA LYS A 18 13.48 2.12 -11.54
C LYS A 18 13.68 3.61 -11.85
N GLU A 19 12.71 4.30 -12.45
CA GLU A 19 12.76 5.75 -12.70
C GLU A 19 12.97 6.55 -11.41
N PHE A 20 12.35 6.10 -10.30
CA PHE A 20 12.50 6.70 -8.98
C PHE A 20 13.76 6.24 -8.23
N ASN A 21 14.63 5.44 -8.83
CA ASN A 21 15.80 4.86 -8.20
C ASN A 21 15.51 4.13 -6.88
N PHE A 22 14.33 3.54 -6.77
CA PHE A 22 13.95 2.81 -5.57
C PHE A 22 14.45 1.37 -5.65
N ALA A 23 15.33 0.98 -4.72
CA ALA A 23 15.88 -0.36 -4.65
C ALA A 23 14.88 -1.33 -4.01
N LEU A 24 14.46 -2.35 -4.75
CA LEU A 24 13.59 -3.42 -4.25
C LEU A 24 14.38 -4.53 -3.56
N PRO A 25 13.82 -5.18 -2.53
CA PRO A 25 14.37 -6.43 -2.02
C PRO A 25 14.44 -7.50 -3.13
N PRO A 26 15.48 -8.34 -3.17
CA PRO A 26 15.67 -9.32 -4.24
C PRO A 26 14.48 -10.25 -4.47
N PHE A 27 13.77 -10.65 -3.41
CA PHE A 27 12.63 -11.57 -3.52
C PHE A 27 11.47 -11.05 -4.39
N VAL A 28 11.36 -9.74 -4.56
CA VAL A 28 10.29 -9.12 -5.37
C VAL A 28 10.41 -9.50 -6.85
N THR A 29 11.63 -9.80 -7.30
CA THR A 29 11.93 -10.11 -8.70
C THR A 29 12.37 -11.55 -8.93
N TRP A 30 12.34 -12.40 -7.91
CA TRP A 30 12.71 -13.82 -8.09
C TRP A 30 11.80 -14.52 -9.10
N THR A 31 12.43 -15.24 -9.99
CA THR A 31 11.78 -16.14 -10.93
C THR A 31 11.19 -17.37 -10.23
N MET A 32 10.33 -18.10 -10.92
CA MET A 32 9.79 -19.36 -10.39
C MET A 32 10.89 -20.40 -10.08
N ASP A 33 11.97 -20.40 -10.85
CA ASP A 33 13.07 -21.35 -10.63
C ASP A 33 13.92 -20.93 -9.42
N GLU A 34 14.17 -19.65 -9.23
CA GLU A 34 14.78 -19.14 -8.00
C GLU A 34 13.92 -19.44 -6.77
N TRP A 35 12.59 -19.28 -6.84
CA TRP A 35 11.68 -19.61 -5.76
C TRP A 35 11.74 -21.10 -5.37
N LYS A 36 11.85 -22.02 -6.33
CA LYS A 36 11.98 -23.47 -6.08
C LYS A 36 13.22 -23.83 -5.25
N MET A 37 14.26 -23.00 -5.30
CA MET A 37 15.50 -23.20 -4.55
C MET A 37 15.46 -22.61 -3.13
N LYS A 38 14.40 -21.90 -2.76
CA LYS A 38 14.28 -21.25 -1.45
C LYS A 38 13.78 -22.24 -0.41
N THR A 39 14.56 -22.38 0.66
CA THR A 39 14.28 -23.26 1.80
C THR A 39 13.51 -22.50 2.90
N HIS A 40 13.36 -23.14 4.06
CA HIS A 40 12.74 -22.58 5.25
C HIS A 40 13.38 -21.27 5.76
N GLU A 41 14.62 -20.97 5.38
CA GLU A 41 15.29 -19.69 5.71
C GLU A 41 14.53 -18.47 5.14
N TYR A 42 13.68 -18.70 4.14
CA TYR A 42 12.87 -17.67 3.49
C TYR A 42 11.38 -17.70 3.89
N ASP A 43 11.02 -18.47 4.91
CA ASP A 43 9.63 -18.64 5.36
C ASP A 43 8.99 -17.29 5.75
N GLU A 44 9.76 -16.34 6.29
CA GLU A 44 9.25 -15.01 6.63
C GLU A 44 8.53 -14.33 5.45
N ILE A 45 8.99 -14.55 4.23
CA ILE A 45 8.38 -13.94 3.05
C ILE A 45 6.94 -14.41 2.86
N LYS A 46 6.70 -15.72 3.05
CA LYS A 46 5.36 -16.33 2.93
C LYS A 46 4.52 -16.07 4.17
N ASP A 47 5.10 -16.31 5.34
CA ASP A 47 4.40 -16.20 6.63
C ASP A 47 3.91 -14.77 6.90
N ASN A 48 4.67 -13.77 6.45
CA ASN A 48 4.37 -12.36 6.64
C ASN A 48 3.79 -11.69 5.39
N MET A 49 3.46 -12.47 4.35
CA MET A 49 2.82 -12.00 3.11
C MET A 49 3.59 -10.86 2.44
N LEU A 50 4.91 -11.05 2.26
CA LEU A 50 5.75 -10.08 1.55
C LEU A 50 5.62 -10.25 0.03
N GLY A 51 5.87 -9.17 -0.72
CA GLY A 51 5.86 -9.16 -2.17
C GLY A 51 4.65 -8.47 -2.78
N TRP A 52 4.28 -8.87 -3.98
CA TRP A 52 3.26 -8.24 -4.80
C TRP A 52 1.85 -8.50 -4.30
N ASP A 53 1.06 -7.43 -4.25
CA ASP A 53 -0.38 -7.47 -4.05
C ASP A 53 -1.04 -6.52 -5.05
N ILE A 54 -1.83 -7.07 -5.97
CA ILE A 54 -2.49 -6.31 -7.05
C ILE A 54 -3.96 -6.66 -7.04
N THR A 55 -4.81 -5.66 -6.89
CA THR A 55 -6.26 -5.85 -6.80
C THR A 55 -7.03 -4.78 -7.57
N ASP A 56 -8.13 -5.17 -8.18
CA ASP A 56 -9.15 -4.29 -8.73
C ASP A 56 -10.35 -4.15 -7.78
N PHE A 57 -10.25 -4.70 -6.57
CA PHE A 57 -11.33 -4.73 -5.57
C PHE A 57 -12.65 -5.32 -6.11
N GLY A 58 -12.57 -6.22 -7.11
CA GLY A 58 -13.74 -6.82 -7.76
C GLY A 58 -14.48 -5.88 -8.71
N SER A 59 -13.91 -4.73 -9.07
CA SER A 59 -14.53 -3.77 -9.98
C SER A 59 -14.53 -4.23 -11.44
N GLY A 60 -13.58 -5.10 -11.82
CA GLY A 60 -13.31 -5.48 -13.21
C GLY A 60 -12.56 -4.41 -14.01
N ASP A 61 -12.17 -3.29 -13.39
CA ASP A 61 -11.42 -2.20 -14.02
C ASP A 61 -10.34 -1.69 -13.06
N TYR A 62 -9.16 -2.31 -13.13
CA TYR A 62 -8.00 -1.98 -12.31
C TYR A 62 -7.58 -0.52 -12.48
N HIS A 63 -7.60 0.01 -13.70
CA HIS A 63 -7.12 1.35 -14.00
C HIS A 63 -7.99 2.47 -13.40
N LYS A 64 -9.28 2.20 -13.19
CA LYS A 64 -10.18 3.13 -12.50
C LYS A 64 -10.23 2.91 -10.99
N LYS A 65 -10.32 1.64 -10.58
CA LYS A 65 -10.46 1.26 -9.19
C LYS A 65 -9.53 0.10 -8.90
N GLY A 66 -8.38 0.42 -8.35
CA GLY A 66 -7.33 -0.56 -8.16
C GLY A 66 -6.27 -0.11 -7.18
N LEU A 67 -5.41 -1.04 -6.85
CA LEU A 67 -4.22 -0.80 -6.05
C LEU A 67 -3.14 -1.80 -6.45
N LEU A 68 -1.93 -1.30 -6.64
CA LEU A 68 -0.72 -2.10 -6.64
C LEU A 68 0.09 -1.78 -5.39
N MET A 69 0.43 -2.81 -4.67
CA MET A 69 1.23 -2.72 -3.47
C MET A 69 2.34 -3.77 -3.49
N ILE A 70 3.52 -3.40 -3.01
CA ILE A 70 4.61 -4.32 -2.74
C ILE A 70 4.92 -4.24 -1.25
N THR A 71 4.65 -5.30 -0.52
CA THR A 71 5.01 -5.40 0.89
C THR A 71 6.50 -5.74 0.99
N LEU A 72 7.30 -4.79 1.47
CA LEU A 72 8.75 -4.91 1.58
C LEU A 72 9.16 -5.54 2.91
N ARG A 73 8.47 -5.16 3.99
CA ARG A 73 8.60 -5.69 5.35
C ARG A 73 7.23 -5.75 6.00
N ASN A 74 7.03 -6.75 6.84
CA ASN A 74 5.79 -6.86 7.60
C ASN A 74 6.06 -7.60 8.92
N GLY A 75 5.30 -7.25 9.95
CA GLY A 75 5.18 -8.03 11.16
C GLY A 75 4.16 -9.17 11.00
N ASN A 76 4.04 -9.99 12.02
CA ASN A 76 3.04 -11.05 12.08
C ASN A 76 2.36 -11.07 13.44
N MET A 77 1.19 -10.44 13.50
CA MET A 77 0.42 -10.35 14.75
C MET A 77 -0.15 -11.70 15.21
N ALA A 78 -0.24 -12.67 14.32
CA ALA A 78 -0.68 -14.03 14.66
C ALA A 78 0.46 -14.89 15.24
N ASN A 79 1.72 -14.49 15.00
CA ASN A 79 2.90 -15.19 15.52
C ASN A 79 3.99 -14.20 15.95
N PRO A 80 3.72 -13.37 16.97
CA PRO A 80 4.63 -12.28 17.38
C PRO A 80 5.91 -12.80 18.03
N GLU A 81 5.92 -14.02 18.56
CA GLU A 81 7.12 -14.60 19.16
C GLU A 81 8.16 -15.02 18.11
N LYS A 82 7.70 -15.52 16.96
CA LYS A 82 8.57 -15.88 15.83
C LYS A 82 8.98 -14.62 15.02
N TYR A 83 8.07 -13.68 14.87
CA TYR A 83 8.25 -12.47 14.05
C TYR A 83 8.01 -11.21 14.90
N THR A 84 9.07 -10.72 15.51
CA THR A 84 9.02 -9.64 16.52
C THR A 84 8.83 -8.23 15.93
N LYS A 85 8.83 -8.10 14.60
CA LYS A 85 8.66 -6.82 13.92
C LYS A 85 7.24 -6.27 14.14
N THR A 86 7.12 -5.05 14.63
CA THR A 86 5.84 -4.40 14.97
C THR A 86 5.34 -3.42 13.90
N TYR A 87 6.04 -3.32 12.78
CA TYR A 87 5.75 -2.39 11.68
C TYR A 87 5.72 -3.10 10.34
N ALA A 88 5.13 -2.45 9.35
CA ALA A 88 5.19 -2.83 7.96
C ALA A 88 5.77 -1.68 7.12
N GLU A 89 6.48 -2.00 6.06
CA GLU A 89 6.89 -1.09 5.01
C GLU A 89 6.32 -1.58 3.69
N LYS A 90 5.58 -0.72 3.01
CA LYS A 90 4.89 -1.05 1.77
C LYS A 90 5.12 0.04 0.74
N LEU A 91 5.41 -0.36 -0.50
CA LEU A 91 5.44 0.54 -1.64
C LEU A 91 4.11 0.43 -2.37
N LEU A 92 3.39 1.55 -2.48
CA LEU A 92 2.15 1.64 -3.21
C LEU A 92 2.38 2.41 -4.52
N ILE A 93 1.77 1.95 -5.60
CA ILE A 93 1.80 2.64 -6.89
C ILE A 93 0.36 2.80 -7.35
N SER A 94 -0.05 4.05 -7.52
CA SER A 94 -1.34 4.42 -8.08
C SER A 94 -1.16 5.06 -9.45
N GLU A 95 -2.10 4.81 -10.35
CA GLU A 95 -2.17 5.49 -11.64
C GLU A 95 -2.90 6.83 -11.52
N GLU A 96 -2.74 7.69 -12.51
CA GLU A 96 -3.49 8.95 -12.57
C GLU A 96 -5.00 8.68 -12.62
N GLY A 97 -5.74 9.30 -11.71
CA GLY A 97 -7.18 9.11 -11.60
C GLY A 97 -7.64 7.76 -11.02
N GLN A 98 -6.73 6.86 -10.69
CA GLN A 98 -7.07 5.60 -10.06
C GLN A 98 -7.53 5.82 -8.62
N VAL A 99 -8.57 5.10 -8.22
CA VAL A 99 -9.17 5.22 -6.88
C VAL A 99 -8.96 3.94 -6.07
N THR A 100 -8.42 4.11 -4.88
CA THR A 100 -8.47 3.09 -3.82
C THR A 100 -9.72 3.33 -2.99
N PRO A 101 -10.60 2.32 -2.78
CA PRO A 101 -11.83 2.48 -2.01
C PRO A 101 -11.57 2.90 -0.58
N TYR A 102 -12.56 3.59 0.03
CA TYR A 102 -12.54 3.86 1.45
C TYR A 102 -12.41 2.57 2.25
N HIS A 103 -11.49 2.58 3.18
CA HIS A 103 -11.27 1.50 4.14
C HIS A 103 -10.68 2.07 5.43
N PHE A 104 -10.66 1.29 6.48
CA PHE A 104 -10.03 1.65 7.75
C PHE A 104 -9.39 0.41 8.40
N HIS A 105 -8.60 0.64 9.42
CA HIS A 105 -7.87 -0.41 10.13
C HIS A 105 -8.17 -0.36 11.62
N TRP A 106 -8.62 -1.49 12.19
CA TRP A 106 -8.95 -1.59 13.60
C TRP A 106 -7.75 -1.54 14.56
N LYS A 107 -6.57 -1.96 14.10
CA LYS A 107 -5.43 -2.25 14.98
C LYS A 107 -4.11 -1.66 14.52
N LYS A 108 -4.08 -0.92 13.44
CA LYS A 108 -2.86 -0.31 12.93
C LYS A 108 -3.06 1.16 12.59
N GLN A 109 -2.01 1.92 12.76
CA GLN A 109 -1.85 3.27 12.24
C GLN A 109 -1.04 3.20 10.94
N GLU A 110 -1.29 4.10 10.02
CA GLU A 110 -0.54 4.22 8.77
C GLU A 110 -0.07 5.66 8.58
N ASP A 111 1.18 5.79 8.18
CA ASP A 111 1.72 7.02 7.63
C ASP A 111 1.84 6.85 6.13
N ILE A 112 1.26 7.76 5.36
CA ILE A 112 1.28 7.73 3.90
C ILE A 112 2.24 8.80 3.42
N ILE A 113 3.35 8.39 2.81
CA ILE A 113 4.39 9.29 2.33
C ILE A 113 4.33 9.32 0.80
N ASN A 114 4.08 10.48 0.21
CA ASN A 114 4.16 10.64 -1.24
C ASN A 114 5.61 10.73 -1.69
N ARG A 115 6.14 9.69 -2.28
CA ARG A 115 7.53 9.63 -2.75
C ARG A 115 7.74 10.24 -4.13
N GLY A 116 6.68 10.53 -4.87
CA GLY A 116 6.77 11.20 -6.15
C GLY A 116 5.71 10.79 -7.17
N GLY A 117 5.83 11.32 -8.37
CA GLY A 117 4.96 11.05 -9.52
C GLY A 117 3.90 12.11 -9.70
N GLY A 118 3.02 12.30 -8.76
CA GLY A 118 1.92 13.25 -8.83
C GLY A 118 1.46 13.68 -7.44
N VAL A 119 0.34 14.37 -7.39
CA VAL A 119 -0.33 14.74 -6.15
C VAL A 119 -1.21 13.59 -5.69
N LEU A 120 -0.95 13.07 -4.49
CA LEU A 120 -1.83 12.10 -3.86
C LEU A 120 -3.01 12.84 -3.21
N VAL A 121 -4.22 12.44 -3.58
CA VAL A 121 -5.44 13.02 -3.04
C VAL A 121 -6.12 12.02 -2.12
N MET A 122 -6.37 12.42 -0.89
CA MET A 122 -7.07 11.63 0.10
C MET A 122 -8.37 12.32 0.52
N ARG A 123 -9.39 11.53 0.86
CA ARG A 123 -10.61 11.98 1.51
C ARG A 123 -10.79 11.17 2.78
N LEU A 124 -10.87 11.85 3.92
CA LEU A 124 -10.83 11.22 5.22
C LEU A 124 -12.15 11.38 5.96
N TYR A 125 -12.49 10.36 6.72
CA TYR A 125 -13.62 10.33 7.62
C TYR A 125 -13.19 9.72 8.96
N ASN A 126 -13.77 10.17 10.06
CA ASN A 126 -13.68 9.41 11.29
C ASN A 126 -14.54 8.15 11.16
N SER A 127 -14.08 7.03 11.73
CA SER A 127 -14.88 5.81 11.81
C SER A 127 -15.64 5.74 13.12
N GLY A 128 -16.92 5.37 13.04
CA GLY A 128 -17.70 5.05 14.21
C GLY A 128 -17.42 3.64 14.76
N PRO A 129 -18.06 3.26 15.87
CA PRO A 129 -17.79 2.01 16.56
C PRO A 129 -18.11 0.75 15.74
N ASN A 130 -18.96 0.86 14.73
CA ASN A 130 -19.30 -0.24 13.81
C ASN A 130 -18.62 -0.12 12.43
N GLY A 131 -17.67 0.82 12.28
CA GLY A 131 -16.96 1.07 11.01
C GLY A 131 -17.70 2.00 10.04
N GLU A 132 -18.79 2.62 10.45
CA GLU A 132 -19.49 3.63 9.68
C GLU A 132 -18.68 4.93 9.56
N MET A 133 -18.84 5.64 8.45
CA MET A 133 -18.24 6.95 8.25
C MET A 133 -19.03 8.01 9.03
N LEU A 134 -18.37 8.79 9.86
CA LEU A 134 -18.98 9.88 10.63
C LEU A 134 -18.79 11.21 9.90
N ASP A 135 -19.86 12.01 9.89
CA ASP A 135 -19.84 13.40 9.39
C ASP A 135 -19.36 14.36 10.49
N THR A 136 -18.12 14.15 10.93
CA THR A 136 -17.46 14.96 11.96
C THR A 136 -16.12 15.45 11.46
N PRO A 137 -15.62 16.63 11.89
CA PRO A 137 -14.31 17.12 11.51
C PRO A 137 -13.20 16.11 11.80
N VAL A 138 -12.29 15.94 10.85
CA VAL A 138 -11.15 15.01 10.93
C VAL A 138 -9.89 15.79 11.28
N THR A 139 -9.17 15.36 12.29
CA THR A 139 -7.83 15.88 12.56
C THR A 139 -6.82 15.20 11.65
N VAL A 140 -6.15 16.01 10.84
CA VAL A 140 -5.08 15.57 9.94
C VAL A 140 -3.73 15.95 10.54
N HIS A 141 -2.82 14.98 10.53
CA HIS A 141 -1.42 15.21 10.85
C HIS A 141 -0.64 15.15 9.55
N LYS A 142 0.04 16.22 9.19
CA LYS A 142 0.81 16.32 7.95
C LYS A 142 2.10 17.10 8.22
N ASP A 143 3.24 16.47 7.96
CA ASP A 143 4.58 17.09 8.07
C ASP A 143 4.81 17.83 9.41
N GLY A 144 4.39 17.20 10.52
CA GLY A 144 4.52 17.76 11.87
C GLY A 144 3.48 18.82 12.23
N ARG A 145 2.52 19.11 11.37
CA ARG A 145 1.40 20.03 11.61
C ARG A 145 0.10 19.26 11.81
N ALA A 146 -0.65 19.63 12.86
CA ALA A 146 -2.02 19.16 13.07
C ALA A 146 -3.02 20.24 12.68
N TYR A 147 -4.09 19.87 11.95
CA TYR A 147 -5.17 20.76 11.55
C TYR A 147 -6.47 19.97 11.34
N GLN A 148 -7.60 20.65 11.25
CA GLN A 148 -8.88 20.01 11.02
C GLN A 148 -9.39 20.28 9.61
N VAL A 149 -10.05 19.27 9.04
CA VAL A 149 -10.77 19.35 7.76
C VAL A 149 -12.19 18.83 7.96
N ALA A 150 -13.12 19.22 7.11
CA ALA A 150 -14.46 18.63 7.11
C ALA A 150 -14.41 17.14 6.70
N ALA A 151 -15.38 16.35 7.12
CA ALA A 151 -15.52 14.97 6.69
C ALA A 151 -15.58 14.89 5.15
N GLY A 152 -14.75 14.04 4.54
CA GLY A 152 -14.66 13.88 3.09
C GLY A 152 -14.03 15.05 2.33
N GLU A 153 -13.52 16.05 3.00
CA GLU A 153 -12.77 17.14 2.38
C GLU A 153 -11.49 16.59 1.71
N ARG A 154 -11.07 17.24 0.64
CA ARG A 154 -9.89 16.88 -0.13
C ARG A 154 -8.62 17.28 0.62
N VAL A 155 -7.80 16.29 0.95
CA VAL A 155 -6.46 16.46 1.49
C VAL A 155 -5.45 16.06 0.43
N GLU A 156 -4.51 16.92 0.14
CA GLU A 156 -3.47 16.69 -0.86
C GLU A 156 -2.12 16.46 -0.18
N ALA A 157 -1.38 15.48 -0.69
CA ALA A 157 0.03 15.30 -0.37
C ALA A 157 0.85 15.41 -1.66
N TYR A 158 1.72 16.41 -1.71
CA TYR A 158 2.67 16.61 -2.80
C TYR A 158 3.89 15.70 -2.62
N PRO A 159 4.72 15.49 -3.67
CA PRO A 159 5.97 14.75 -3.54
C PRO A 159 6.85 15.22 -2.39
N GLY A 160 7.19 14.32 -1.47
CA GLY A 160 7.96 14.56 -0.26
C GLY A 160 7.12 14.73 1.01
N GLU A 161 5.83 15.01 0.88
CA GLU A 161 4.92 15.21 2.02
C GLU A 161 4.36 13.88 2.58
N SER A 162 3.98 13.91 3.85
CA SER A 162 3.45 12.74 4.57
C SER A 162 2.34 13.11 5.55
#